data_537645b8af0a076f5f8cb76eb1db5a96
#
_entry.id   537645b8af0a076f5f8cb76eb1db5a96
#
_cell.length_a   1.000
_cell.length_b   1.000
_cell.length_c   1.000
_cell.angle_alpha   90.00
_cell.angle_beta   90.00
_cell.angle_gamma   90.00
#
_symmetry.space_group_name_H-M   'P 1'
#
loop_
_entity.id
_entity.type
_entity.pdbx_description
1 polymer ?
#
loop_
_entity_poly.entity_id
_entity_poly.type
_entity_poly.pdbx_seq_one_letter_code
_entity_poly.pdbx_strand_id
1 'polypeptide(L)'
;GVLDMKAGLVIVVYVLKALHEYGYGKRPIRVVFAGDEENGHRQTNAESEIRKLCAGCAAAFNFETGFIDDGLVVGRKGSCRVTLTVHGVAAHAGNDPQRGRNAILEMAHKIIEIQKLHDFEHGLFVNVGVIQGGTVANAVAASCEVGIDIRYDSFERLEETLQAIKKIAETR
;
A
#
# COMPACT_ATOMS: atom_id res chain seq x y z
N GLY A 1 -8.72 14.22 -12.25
CA GLY A 1 -9.86 15.02 -12.72
C GLY A 1 -10.21 16.20 -11.84
N VAL A 2 -11.46 16.73 -11.97
CA VAL A 2 -11.86 17.88 -11.13
C VAL A 2 -12.00 17.47 -9.68
N LEU A 3 -12.69 16.37 -9.41
CA LEU A 3 -12.92 15.85 -8.07
C LEU A 3 -11.60 15.39 -7.42
N ASP A 4 -10.80 14.67 -8.17
CA ASP A 4 -9.50 14.14 -7.77
C ASP A 4 -8.42 14.78 -8.68
N MET A 5 -7.71 15.88 -8.18
CA MET A 5 -8.23 16.69 -7.06
C MET A 5 -8.10 18.21 -7.36
N LYS A 6 -8.35 18.63 -8.62
CA LYS A 6 -8.22 20.06 -8.99
C LYS A 6 -9.12 20.98 -8.16
N ALA A 7 -10.30 20.49 -7.73
CA ALA A 7 -11.19 21.24 -6.84
C ALA A 7 -10.52 21.59 -5.52
N GLY A 8 -9.78 20.63 -4.92
CA GLY A 8 -9.01 20.86 -3.71
C GLY A 8 -7.98 21.97 -3.86
N LEU A 9 -7.26 22.03 -5.00
CA LEU A 9 -6.30 23.11 -5.29
C LEU A 9 -6.99 24.46 -5.33
N VAL A 10 -8.15 24.56 -5.97
CA VAL A 10 -8.95 25.81 -6.03
C VAL A 10 -9.43 26.22 -4.65
N ILE A 11 -9.93 25.27 -3.84
CA ILE A 11 -10.38 25.53 -2.46
C ILE A 11 -9.23 26.10 -1.63
N VAL A 12 -8.03 25.55 -1.70
CA VAL A 12 -6.85 26.08 -0.98
C VAL A 12 -6.60 27.55 -1.33
N VAL A 13 -6.63 27.89 -2.63
CA VAL A 13 -6.40 29.27 -3.07
C VAL A 13 -7.46 30.23 -2.51
N TYR A 14 -8.73 29.85 -2.54
CA TYR A 14 -9.81 30.68 -2.00
C TYR A 14 -9.77 30.80 -0.48
N VAL A 15 -9.40 29.73 0.24
CA VAL A 15 -9.20 29.77 1.69
C VAL A 15 -8.08 30.76 2.05
N LEU A 16 -6.95 30.71 1.33
CA LEU A 16 -5.85 31.66 1.55
C LEU A 16 -6.26 33.09 1.29
N LYS A 17 -7.03 33.35 0.22
CA LYS A 17 -7.55 34.65 -0.11
C LYS A 17 -8.47 35.15 1.02
N ALA A 18 -9.41 34.36 1.48
CA ALA A 18 -10.32 34.71 2.57
C ALA A 18 -9.53 34.99 3.86
N LEU A 19 -8.57 34.20 4.24
CA LEU A 19 -7.74 34.43 5.43
C LEU A 19 -6.94 35.71 5.31
N HIS A 20 -6.44 36.07 4.13
CA HIS A 20 -5.76 37.32 3.88
C HIS A 20 -6.71 38.51 4.04
N GLU A 21 -7.92 38.46 3.46
CA GLU A 21 -8.95 39.51 3.56
C GLU A 21 -9.43 39.70 5.00
N TYR A 22 -9.49 38.63 5.80
CA TYR A 22 -9.79 38.69 7.24
C TYR A 22 -8.62 39.15 8.12
N GLY A 23 -7.44 39.40 7.53
CA GLY A 23 -6.25 39.82 8.27
C GLY A 23 -5.67 38.72 9.19
N TYR A 24 -5.81 37.45 8.82
CA TYR A 24 -5.26 36.36 9.62
C TYR A 24 -3.74 36.46 9.70
N GLY A 25 -3.21 36.60 10.92
CA GLY A 25 -1.78 36.73 11.18
C GLY A 25 -1.29 35.93 12.39
N LYS A 26 -2.13 35.01 12.92
CA LYS A 26 -1.80 34.29 14.17
C LYS A 26 -0.70 33.26 13.99
N ARG A 27 -0.62 32.61 12.83
CA ARG A 27 0.39 31.55 12.50
C ARG A 27 0.75 31.63 11.04
N PRO A 28 2.00 31.34 10.67
CA PRO A 28 2.37 31.20 9.27
C PRO A 28 1.64 30.00 8.65
N ILE A 29 1.27 30.13 7.38
CA ILE A 29 0.65 29.07 6.59
C ILE A 29 1.65 28.63 5.53
N ARG A 30 1.85 27.34 5.42
CA ARG A 30 2.67 26.71 4.39
C ARG A 30 1.77 25.87 3.49
N VAL A 31 1.90 26.05 2.19
CA VAL A 31 1.16 25.28 1.20
C VAL A 31 2.12 24.40 0.40
N VAL A 32 1.74 23.18 0.17
CA VAL A 32 2.51 22.20 -0.61
C VAL A 32 1.59 21.62 -1.67
N PHE A 33 2.00 21.70 -2.92
CA PHE A 33 1.34 21.04 -4.04
C PHE A 33 2.25 19.90 -4.53
N ALA A 34 1.79 18.67 -4.39
CA ALA A 34 2.49 17.48 -4.86
C ALA A 34 2.01 17.12 -6.27
N GLY A 35 2.92 16.99 -7.22
CA GLY A 35 2.59 16.71 -8.62
C GLY A 35 2.65 15.24 -9.01
N ASP A 36 3.02 14.34 -8.08
CA ASP A 36 3.28 12.92 -8.32
C ASP A 36 2.60 12.00 -7.30
N GLU A 37 1.53 12.47 -6.66
CA GLU A 37 0.78 11.73 -5.61
C GLU A 37 0.23 10.42 -6.18
N GLU A 38 -0.36 10.45 -7.38
CA GLU A 38 -0.97 9.30 -8.07
C GLU A 38 0.02 8.13 -8.31
N ASN A 39 1.31 8.42 -8.35
CA ASN A 39 2.37 7.42 -8.44
C ASN A 39 2.90 7.01 -7.05
N GLY A 40 2.34 7.55 -5.95
CA GLY A 40 2.81 7.33 -4.59
C GLY A 40 4.25 7.82 -4.38
N HIS A 41 4.66 8.90 -5.05
CA HIS A 41 5.99 9.55 -4.98
C HIS A 41 7.18 8.61 -5.30
N ARG A 42 6.94 7.51 -6.05
CA ARG A 42 7.93 6.43 -6.24
C ARG A 42 9.15 6.82 -7.08
N GLN A 43 9.04 7.88 -7.86
CA GLN A 43 10.10 8.31 -8.80
C GLN A 43 10.74 9.64 -8.41
N THR A 44 10.36 10.19 -7.26
CA THR A 44 10.81 11.50 -6.79
C THR A 44 11.21 11.46 -5.31
N ASN A 45 11.76 12.57 -4.82
CA ASN A 45 12.02 12.79 -3.41
C ASN A 45 10.87 13.53 -2.69
N ALA A 46 9.69 13.61 -3.30
CA ALA A 46 8.57 14.43 -2.81
C ALA A 46 8.16 14.06 -1.37
N GLU A 47 8.11 12.77 -1.02
CA GLU A 47 7.78 12.34 0.34
C GLU A 47 8.76 12.93 1.38
N SER A 48 10.06 12.88 1.11
CA SER A 48 11.08 13.41 2.02
C SER A 48 11.00 14.94 2.14
N GLU A 49 10.71 15.64 1.05
CA GLU A 49 10.53 17.09 1.05
C GLU A 49 9.25 17.49 1.78
N ILE A 50 8.14 16.80 1.58
CA ILE A 50 6.88 17.01 2.32
C ILE A 50 7.11 16.83 3.82
N ARG A 51 7.81 15.76 4.24
CA ARG A 51 8.16 15.55 5.65
C ARG A 51 8.96 16.72 6.25
N LYS A 52 9.97 17.21 5.53
CA LYS A 52 10.75 18.39 5.97
C LYS A 52 9.89 19.64 6.07
N LEU A 53 9.04 19.87 5.07
CA LEU A 53 8.15 21.01 5.02
C LEU A 53 7.08 20.98 6.12
N CYS A 54 6.60 19.81 6.51
CA CYS A 54 5.61 19.64 7.57
C CYS A 54 6.21 19.61 8.98
N ALA A 55 7.54 19.47 9.09
CA ALA A 55 8.20 19.45 10.39
C ALA A 55 7.93 20.76 11.18
N GLY A 56 7.51 20.61 12.43
CA GLY A 56 7.19 21.73 13.32
C GLY A 56 5.84 22.42 13.03
N CYS A 57 5.04 21.95 12.07
CA CYS A 57 3.68 22.43 11.89
C CYS A 57 2.77 21.95 13.01
N ALA A 58 1.84 22.81 13.48
CA ALA A 58 0.88 22.47 14.53
C ALA A 58 -0.27 21.60 14.00
N ALA A 59 -0.59 21.69 12.71
CA ALA A 59 -1.61 20.92 12.03
C ALA A 59 -1.31 20.87 10.53
N ALA A 60 -1.83 19.85 9.86
CA ALA A 60 -1.83 19.71 8.42
C ALA A 60 -3.26 19.43 7.93
N PHE A 61 -3.63 20.06 6.82
CA PHE A 61 -4.93 19.88 6.19
C PHE A 61 -4.67 19.34 4.77
N ASN A 62 -5.26 18.18 4.47
CA ASN A 62 -5.24 17.59 3.14
C ASN A 62 -6.56 17.93 2.44
N PHE A 63 -6.47 18.45 1.21
CA PHE A 63 -7.61 18.87 0.39
C PHE A 63 -7.95 17.84 -0.69
N GLU A 64 -7.61 16.58 -0.46
CA GLU A 64 -8.11 15.47 -1.26
C GLU A 64 -9.63 15.31 -1.14
N THR A 65 -10.20 14.48 -2.03
CA THR A 65 -11.63 14.22 -2.04
C THR A 65 -12.12 13.72 -0.69
N GLY A 66 -13.21 14.32 -0.20
CA GLY A 66 -13.95 13.84 0.96
C GLY A 66 -14.95 12.72 0.62
N PHE A 67 -15.71 12.30 1.62
CA PHE A 67 -16.85 11.41 1.44
C PHE A 67 -18.09 12.19 1.00
N ILE A 68 -19.08 11.46 0.46
CA ILE A 68 -20.33 12.04 -0.06
C ILE A 68 -21.22 12.65 1.04
N ASP A 69 -20.95 12.32 2.29
CA ASP A 69 -21.63 12.80 3.50
C ASP A 69 -21.01 14.06 4.12
N ASP A 70 -20.11 14.73 3.39
CA ASP A 70 -19.33 15.87 3.85
C ASP A 70 -18.47 15.61 5.11
N GLY A 71 -18.21 14.32 5.41
CA GLY A 71 -17.40 13.92 6.54
C GLY A 71 -15.92 14.33 6.40
N LEU A 72 -15.35 14.84 7.50
CA LEU A 72 -13.92 15.11 7.56
C LEU A 72 -13.13 13.85 7.92
N VAL A 73 -12.14 13.52 7.12
CA VAL A 73 -11.25 12.39 7.40
C VAL A 73 -10.20 12.83 8.42
N VAL A 74 -10.31 12.29 9.64
CA VAL A 74 -9.41 12.61 10.76
C VAL A 74 -8.38 11.51 11.03
N GLY A 75 -8.46 10.38 10.31
CA GLY A 75 -7.53 9.26 10.39
C GLY A 75 -7.64 8.35 9.18
N ARG A 76 -6.56 7.70 8.84
CA ARG A 76 -6.50 6.70 7.75
C ARG A 76 -5.69 5.51 8.19
N LYS A 77 -6.03 4.35 7.65
CA LYS A 77 -5.18 3.16 7.78
C LYS A 77 -3.89 3.35 7.01
N GLY A 78 -2.81 2.83 7.57
CA GLY A 78 -1.55 2.68 6.84
C GLY A 78 -1.69 1.66 5.71
N SER A 79 -0.79 1.74 4.74
CA SER A 79 -0.71 0.83 3.59
C SER A 79 0.71 0.32 3.46
N CYS A 80 0.84 -1.00 3.28
CA CYS A 80 2.12 -1.64 2.97
C CYS A 80 1.90 -2.66 1.85
N ARG A 81 2.86 -2.77 0.93
CA ARG A 81 2.85 -3.78 -0.12
C ARG A 81 4.05 -4.71 0.04
N VAL A 82 3.79 -6.00 -0.08
CA VAL A 82 4.80 -7.05 0.01
C VAL A 82 4.73 -7.90 -1.24
N THR A 83 5.88 -8.26 -1.78
CA THR A 83 6.00 -9.27 -2.81
C THR A 83 6.63 -10.52 -2.20
N LEU A 84 6.00 -11.67 -2.39
CA LEU A 84 6.53 -12.96 -1.99
C LEU A 84 6.79 -13.81 -3.22
N THR A 85 8.01 -14.33 -3.36
CA THR A 85 8.41 -15.21 -4.46
C THR A 85 8.80 -16.58 -3.93
N VAL A 86 8.26 -17.63 -4.53
CA VAL A 86 8.65 -19.03 -4.28
C VAL A 86 9.44 -19.53 -5.48
N HIS A 87 10.62 -20.10 -5.18
CA HIS A 87 11.47 -20.76 -6.17
C HIS A 87 11.35 -22.27 -6.06
N GLY A 88 10.95 -22.91 -7.14
CA GLY A 88 10.84 -24.34 -7.29
C GLY A 88 11.93 -24.92 -8.21
N VAL A 89 11.63 -26.07 -8.81
CA VAL A 89 12.48 -26.72 -9.80
C VAL A 89 11.62 -27.17 -10.98
N ALA A 90 11.96 -26.72 -12.18
CA ALA A 90 11.27 -27.16 -13.40
C ALA A 90 11.53 -28.65 -13.70
N ALA A 91 10.51 -29.31 -14.18
CA ALA A 91 10.60 -30.67 -14.74
C ALA A 91 9.48 -30.87 -15.75
N HIS A 92 9.65 -31.82 -16.66
CA HIS A 92 8.59 -32.20 -17.59
C HIS A 92 7.50 -32.98 -16.84
N ALA A 93 6.26 -32.50 -16.82
CA ALA A 93 5.19 -33.09 -16.01
C ALA A 93 4.82 -34.52 -16.39
N GLY A 94 5.09 -34.96 -17.63
CA GLY A 94 4.80 -36.30 -18.10
C GLY A 94 5.99 -37.26 -18.01
N ASN A 95 7.24 -36.74 -18.09
CA ASN A 95 8.42 -37.61 -18.18
C ASN A 95 9.14 -37.79 -16.84
N ASP A 96 9.32 -36.68 -16.12
CA ASP A 96 10.16 -36.62 -14.91
C ASP A 96 9.53 -35.77 -13.80
N PRO A 97 8.23 -35.87 -13.48
CA PRO A 97 7.57 -34.99 -12.53
C PRO A 97 8.20 -35.03 -11.12
N GLN A 98 8.73 -36.16 -10.70
CA GLN A 98 9.35 -36.36 -9.38
C GLN A 98 10.65 -35.54 -9.19
N ARG A 99 11.27 -35.06 -10.25
CA ARG A 99 12.46 -34.19 -10.20
C ARG A 99 12.07 -32.71 -9.99
N GLY A 100 10.79 -32.36 -10.23
CA GLY A 100 10.28 -31.03 -10.09
C GLY A 100 9.93 -30.68 -8.64
N ARG A 101 9.96 -29.38 -8.34
CA ARG A 101 9.36 -28.79 -7.12
C ARG A 101 8.43 -27.68 -7.56
N ASN A 102 7.13 -27.89 -7.34
CA ASN A 102 6.11 -27.00 -7.88
C ASN A 102 5.95 -25.73 -7.03
N ALA A 103 6.47 -24.62 -7.53
CA ALA A 103 6.38 -23.33 -6.88
C ALA A 103 4.93 -22.80 -6.75
N ILE A 104 4.04 -23.14 -7.68
CA ILE A 104 2.63 -22.75 -7.62
C ILE A 104 1.93 -23.49 -6.46
N LEU A 105 2.17 -24.79 -6.30
CA LEU A 105 1.57 -25.56 -5.22
C LEU A 105 2.04 -25.03 -3.85
N GLU A 106 3.33 -24.80 -3.70
CA GLU A 106 3.90 -24.23 -2.46
C GLU A 106 3.32 -22.84 -2.18
N MET A 107 3.21 -21.99 -3.20
CA MET A 107 2.60 -20.67 -3.07
C MET A 107 1.13 -20.76 -2.67
N ALA A 108 0.36 -21.71 -3.18
CA ALA A 108 -1.03 -21.91 -2.82
C ALA A 108 -1.20 -22.19 -1.32
N HIS A 109 -0.35 -23.02 -0.72
CA HIS A 109 -0.33 -23.25 0.72
C HIS A 109 0.00 -21.96 1.49
N LYS A 110 0.99 -21.20 1.06
CA LYS A 110 1.36 -19.93 1.69
C LYS A 110 0.25 -18.88 1.60
N ILE A 111 -0.44 -18.78 0.46
CA ILE A 111 -1.58 -17.88 0.30
C ILE A 111 -2.68 -18.19 1.32
N ILE A 112 -3.01 -19.47 1.52
CA ILE A 112 -4.04 -19.88 2.49
C ILE A 112 -3.66 -19.42 3.91
N GLU A 113 -2.41 -19.60 4.32
CA GLU A 113 -1.94 -19.19 5.63
C GLU A 113 -1.86 -17.66 5.77
N ILE A 114 -1.41 -16.95 4.73
CA ILE A 114 -1.36 -15.48 4.71
C ILE A 114 -2.77 -14.88 4.84
N GLN A 115 -3.77 -15.45 4.14
CA GLN A 115 -5.14 -14.95 4.21
C GLN A 115 -5.78 -15.14 5.60
N LYS A 116 -5.29 -16.03 6.45
CA LYS A 116 -5.76 -16.16 7.84
C LYS A 116 -5.29 -15.03 8.76
N LEU A 117 -4.36 -14.19 8.30
CA LEU A 117 -3.86 -13.04 9.06
C LEU A 117 -4.84 -11.86 9.10
N HIS A 118 -5.96 -11.92 8.36
CA HIS A 118 -7.02 -10.91 8.48
C HIS A 118 -7.50 -10.77 9.93
N ASP A 119 -7.67 -9.52 10.34
CA ASP A 119 -8.35 -9.16 11.59
C ASP A 119 -9.23 -7.93 11.34
N PHE A 120 -10.41 -8.19 10.79
CA PHE A 120 -11.34 -7.12 10.41
C PHE A 120 -11.84 -6.33 11.62
N GLU A 121 -12.00 -6.97 12.78
CA GLU A 121 -12.48 -6.35 14.01
C GLU A 121 -11.47 -5.32 14.52
N HIS A 122 -10.19 -5.61 14.38
CA HIS A 122 -9.10 -4.72 14.80
C HIS A 122 -8.43 -4.01 13.62
N GLY A 123 -9.08 -3.93 12.48
CA GLY A 123 -8.67 -3.06 11.37
C GLY A 123 -7.49 -3.51 10.53
N LEU A 124 -7.07 -4.78 10.65
CA LEU A 124 -6.04 -5.36 9.81
C LEU A 124 -6.65 -6.05 8.58
N PHE A 125 -6.23 -5.62 7.39
CA PHE A 125 -6.61 -6.26 6.12
C PHE A 125 -5.36 -6.74 5.41
N VAL A 126 -5.32 -8.03 5.07
CA VAL A 126 -4.25 -8.64 4.29
C VAL A 126 -4.87 -9.24 3.04
N ASN A 127 -4.48 -8.77 1.88
CA ASN A 127 -5.04 -9.20 0.61
C ASN A 127 -3.96 -9.67 -0.34
N VAL A 128 -4.01 -10.93 -0.75
CA VAL A 128 -3.20 -11.44 -1.88
C VAL A 128 -3.97 -11.14 -3.15
N GLY A 129 -3.65 -10.01 -3.80
CA GLY A 129 -4.41 -9.46 -4.92
C GLY A 129 -3.88 -9.84 -6.30
N VAL A 130 -2.64 -10.31 -6.37
CA VAL A 130 -1.98 -10.70 -7.63
C VAL A 130 -1.23 -11.99 -7.43
N ILE A 131 -1.30 -12.89 -8.42
CA ILE A 131 -0.48 -14.11 -8.50
C ILE A 131 0.01 -14.30 -9.93
N GLN A 132 1.28 -14.65 -10.08
CA GLN A 132 1.90 -14.99 -11.36
C GLN A 132 2.83 -16.20 -11.15
N GLY A 133 2.73 -17.21 -12.00
CA GLY A 133 3.60 -18.39 -11.86
C GLY A 133 3.51 -19.38 -13.01
N GLY A 134 4.55 -20.19 -13.14
CA GLY A 134 4.67 -21.18 -14.21
C GLY A 134 4.89 -20.56 -15.59
N THR A 135 4.96 -21.42 -16.61
CA THR A 135 5.16 -21.04 -18.02
C THR A 135 4.18 -21.77 -18.94
N VAL A 136 4.15 -23.09 -18.89
CA VAL A 136 3.28 -23.97 -19.69
C VAL A 136 2.74 -25.11 -18.84
N ALA A 137 1.55 -25.60 -19.17
CA ALA A 137 0.84 -26.60 -18.36
C ALA A 137 1.56 -27.95 -18.21
N ASN A 138 2.42 -28.33 -19.16
CA ASN A 138 3.18 -29.55 -19.14
C ASN A 138 4.58 -29.45 -18.49
N ALA A 139 4.83 -28.35 -17.77
CA ALA A 139 6.05 -28.17 -16.99
C ALA A 139 5.70 -27.86 -15.52
N VAL A 140 6.44 -28.51 -14.59
CA VAL A 140 6.39 -28.15 -13.17
C VAL A 140 6.87 -26.72 -12.99
N ALA A 141 6.10 -25.88 -12.31
CA ALA A 141 6.40 -24.45 -12.16
C ALA A 141 7.67 -24.22 -11.32
N ALA A 142 8.67 -23.58 -11.91
CA ALA A 142 9.92 -23.23 -11.23
C ALA A 142 9.86 -21.94 -10.44
N SER A 143 8.85 -21.10 -10.65
CA SER A 143 8.67 -19.86 -9.91
C SER A 143 7.19 -19.53 -9.79
N CYS A 144 6.83 -18.91 -8.65
CA CYS A 144 5.55 -18.29 -8.44
C CYS A 144 5.74 -17.05 -7.56
N GLU A 145 5.08 -15.96 -7.91
CA GLU A 145 5.12 -14.69 -7.20
C GLU A 145 3.72 -14.21 -6.87
N VAL A 146 3.56 -13.60 -5.70
CA VAL A 146 2.30 -12.94 -5.29
C VAL A 146 2.56 -11.52 -4.80
N GLY A 147 1.61 -10.64 -5.09
CA GLY A 147 1.51 -9.29 -4.53
C GLY A 147 0.49 -9.26 -3.40
N ILE A 148 0.93 -8.78 -2.24
CA ILE A 148 0.15 -8.69 -1.00
C ILE A 148 -0.04 -7.22 -0.66
N ASP A 149 -1.29 -6.76 -0.47
CA ASP A 149 -1.61 -5.44 0.07
C ASP A 149 -2.03 -5.60 1.55
N ILE A 150 -1.43 -4.79 2.42
CA ILE A 150 -1.69 -4.80 3.86
C ILE A 150 -2.21 -3.43 4.25
N ARG A 151 -3.38 -3.38 4.92
CA ARG A 151 -3.93 -2.18 5.55
C ARG A 151 -3.94 -2.37 7.05
N TYR A 152 -3.40 -1.40 7.79
CA TYR A 152 -3.18 -1.48 9.22
C TYR A 152 -3.53 -0.17 9.93
N ASP A 153 -3.84 -0.27 11.21
CA ASP A 153 -4.15 0.88 12.08
C ASP A 153 -2.92 1.38 12.86
N SER A 154 -1.93 0.51 13.13
CA SER A 154 -0.73 0.83 13.87
C SER A 154 0.53 0.19 13.27
N PHE A 155 1.68 0.82 13.47
CA PHE A 155 2.97 0.26 13.01
C PHE A 155 3.33 -1.03 13.73
N GLU A 156 2.97 -1.18 15.00
CA GLU A 156 3.17 -2.41 15.78
C GLU A 156 2.48 -3.59 15.09
N ARG A 157 1.21 -3.41 14.72
CA ARG A 157 0.44 -4.43 14.00
C ARG A 157 1.00 -4.75 12.61
N LEU A 158 1.53 -3.74 11.91
CA LEU A 158 2.24 -3.99 10.66
C LEU A 158 3.47 -4.87 10.89
N GLU A 159 4.30 -4.57 11.89
CA GLU A 159 5.50 -5.34 12.19
C GLU A 159 5.16 -6.79 12.54
N GLU A 160 4.19 -7.03 13.41
CA GLU A 160 3.70 -8.38 13.74
C GLU A 160 3.24 -9.13 12.48
N THR A 161 2.48 -8.47 11.60
CA THR A 161 1.99 -9.05 10.35
C THR A 161 3.15 -9.40 9.41
N LEU A 162 4.14 -8.53 9.26
CA LEU A 162 5.32 -8.78 8.43
C LEU A 162 6.15 -9.95 8.98
N GLN A 163 6.29 -10.07 10.29
CA GLN A 163 6.96 -11.20 10.93
C GLN A 163 6.18 -12.51 10.71
N ALA A 164 4.86 -12.49 10.79
CA ALA A 164 4.02 -13.63 10.51
C ALA A 164 4.14 -14.08 9.04
N ILE A 165 4.09 -13.14 8.08
CA ILE A 165 4.30 -13.42 6.65
C ILE A 165 5.69 -14.01 6.42
N LYS A 166 6.73 -13.45 7.04
CA LYS A 166 8.09 -13.98 6.95
C LYS A 166 8.19 -15.40 7.45
N LYS A 167 7.59 -15.70 8.60
CA LYS A 167 7.54 -17.06 9.15
C LYS A 167 6.84 -18.05 8.19
N ILE A 168 5.70 -17.66 7.61
CA ILE A 168 4.99 -18.44 6.60
C ILE A 168 5.88 -18.65 5.37
N ALA A 169 6.60 -17.62 4.93
CA ALA A 169 7.51 -17.72 3.78
C ALA A 169 8.64 -18.74 4.00
N GLU A 170 9.19 -18.83 5.21
CA GLU A 170 10.29 -19.71 5.59
C GLU A 170 9.83 -21.15 5.92
N THR A 171 8.54 -21.40 6.18
CA THR A 171 7.99 -22.74 6.42
C THR A 171 7.99 -23.55 5.11
N ARG A 172 8.38 -24.83 5.18
CA ARG A 172 8.35 -25.78 4.06
C ARG A 172 7.28 -26.84 4.30
#